data_7ce97026df56f99f9ad3121b9286bbd5
#
_entry.id   7ce97026df56f99f9ad3121b9286bbd5
#
_cell.length_a   1.000
_cell.length_b   1.000
_cell.length_c   1.000
_cell.angle_alpha   90.00
_cell.angle_beta   90.00
_cell.angle_gamma   90.00
#
_symmetry.space_group_name_H-M   'P 1'
#
loop_
_entity.id
_entity.type
_entity.pdbx_description
1 polymer ?
#
loop_
_entity_poly.entity_id
_entity_poly.type
_entity_poly.pdbx_seq_one_letter_code
_entity_poly.pdbx_strand_id
1 'polypeptide(L)'
;IGLKQRGIEVGVRVEVDQDIMQDLCDVIYDPTFFIQTAKYDDQTRTFCTNRGGFVSLERYSNFVCVNGHAYRDKKSQNTNFAFLSKVVLTQPVTDNQAYGESIGSLATLIGGGKPILQRFGDLKRGRRSTWHRINKSYIVPTMTDVVCGDIAMALPERILANIIERLTTHYKPVEYLDLRPAFYARLAD
;
A
#
# COMPACT_ATOMS: atom_id res chain seq x y z
N ILE A 1 10.63 -8.34 -32.37
CA ILE A 1 9.61 -8.81 -31.41
C ILE A 1 9.06 -7.58 -30.71
N GLY A 2 7.79 -7.20 -31.00
CA GLY A 2 7.13 -6.08 -30.32
C GLY A 2 6.76 -6.51 -28.89
N LEU A 3 7.33 -5.85 -27.89
CA LEU A 3 6.91 -6.03 -26.51
C LEU A 3 5.57 -5.28 -26.29
N LYS A 4 4.54 -6.01 -25.91
CA LYS A 4 3.27 -5.39 -25.52
C LYS A 4 3.43 -4.82 -24.12
N GLN A 5 3.22 -3.52 -23.97
CA GLN A 5 3.22 -2.90 -22.66
C GLN A 5 2.05 -3.41 -21.83
N ARG A 6 2.34 -3.82 -20.60
CA ARG A 6 1.34 -4.21 -19.60
C ARG A 6 1.06 -3.03 -18.68
N GLY A 7 -0.11 -3.05 -18.03
CA GLY A 7 -0.42 -2.08 -16.99
C GLY A 7 0.55 -2.18 -15.83
N ILE A 8 0.72 -1.08 -15.11
CA ILE A 8 1.49 -1.02 -13.87
C ILE A 8 0.53 -1.11 -12.67
N GLU A 9 0.99 -1.67 -11.56
CA GLU A 9 0.25 -1.69 -10.30
C GLU A 9 0.90 -0.75 -9.30
N VAL A 10 0.10 0.17 -8.78
CA VAL A 10 0.54 1.19 -7.81
C VAL A 10 -0.39 1.14 -6.60
N GLY A 11 0.16 1.25 -5.40
CA GLY A 11 -0.66 1.20 -4.21
C GLY A 11 0.08 1.48 -2.91
N VAL A 12 -0.40 0.87 -1.83
CA VAL A 12 0.08 1.09 -0.48
C VAL A 12 0.32 -0.23 0.24
N ARG A 13 1.22 -0.23 1.22
CA ARG A 13 1.31 -1.32 2.20
C ARG A 13 0.38 -1.01 3.37
N VAL A 14 -0.43 -1.97 3.74
CA VAL A 14 -1.44 -1.87 4.79
C VAL A 14 -1.03 -2.74 5.95
N GLU A 15 -1.11 -2.23 7.17
CA GLU A 15 -1.02 -3.02 8.40
C GLU A 15 -2.37 -3.03 9.11
N VAL A 16 -2.79 -4.22 9.54
CA VAL A 16 -4.00 -4.45 10.34
C VAL A 16 -3.64 -5.30 11.55
N ASP A 17 -4.49 -5.32 12.55
CA ASP A 17 -4.39 -6.30 13.62
C ASP A 17 -4.43 -7.72 13.05
N GLN A 18 -3.57 -8.60 13.58
CA GLN A 18 -3.49 -9.97 13.07
C GLN A 18 -4.82 -10.74 13.18
N ASP A 19 -5.63 -10.45 14.19
CA ASP A 19 -6.90 -11.14 14.45
C ASP A 19 -7.91 -10.90 13.31
N ILE A 20 -7.83 -9.74 12.63
CA ILE A 20 -8.72 -9.41 11.50
C ILE A 20 -8.57 -10.40 10.33
N MET A 21 -7.36 -10.91 10.12
CA MET A 21 -7.04 -11.79 9.00
C MET A 21 -6.76 -13.22 9.44
N GLN A 22 -6.87 -13.53 10.73
CA GLN A 22 -6.45 -14.80 11.30
C GLN A 22 -7.17 -15.98 10.66
N ASP A 23 -8.50 -16.00 10.72
CA ASP A 23 -9.32 -17.11 10.22
C ASP A 23 -9.04 -17.39 8.73
N LEU A 24 -8.84 -16.32 7.96
CA LEU A 24 -8.53 -16.44 6.54
C LEU A 24 -7.11 -16.99 6.31
N CYS A 25 -6.13 -16.47 7.05
CA CYS A 25 -4.74 -16.89 6.93
C CYS A 25 -4.47 -18.29 7.51
N ASP A 26 -5.37 -18.82 8.34
CA ASP A 26 -5.31 -20.19 8.82
C ASP A 26 -5.72 -21.19 7.72
N VAL A 27 -6.55 -20.76 6.77
CA VAL A 27 -7.03 -21.58 5.65
C VAL A 27 -6.22 -21.35 4.38
N ILE A 28 -5.82 -20.10 4.12
CA ILE A 28 -5.12 -19.69 2.90
C ILE A 28 -3.80 -19.01 3.27
N TYR A 29 -2.69 -19.55 2.80
CA TYR A 29 -1.34 -19.07 3.13
C TYR A 29 -1.11 -17.60 2.70
N ASP A 30 -1.48 -17.22 1.49
CA ASP A 30 -1.34 -15.87 0.93
C ASP A 30 -2.64 -15.46 0.22
N PRO A 31 -3.67 -15.04 0.99
CA PRO A 31 -4.96 -14.68 0.40
C PRO A 31 -4.83 -13.45 -0.49
N THR A 32 -5.22 -13.61 -1.75
CA THR A 32 -5.26 -12.55 -2.74
C THR A 32 -6.70 -12.29 -3.20
N PHE A 33 -7.15 -11.05 -3.07
CA PHE A 33 -8.47 -10.61 -3.51
C PHE A 33 -8.34 -9.73 -4.73
N PHE A 34 -9.10 -10.03 -5.79
CA PHE A 34 -9.25 -9.18 -6.96
C PHE A 34 -10.60 -8.48 -6.87
N ILE A 35 -10.60 -7.16 -6.92
CA ILE A 35 -11.79 -6.37 -6.66
C ILE A 35 -11.88 -5.25 -7.69
N GLN A 36 -13.05 -5.14 -8.35
CA GLN A 36 -13.34 -4.07 -9.31
C GLN A 36 -13.89 -2.85 -8.57
N THR A 37 -13.37 -1.65 -8.83
CA THR A 37 -13.86 -0.41 -8.23
C THR A 37 -15.13 0.09 -8.91
N ALA A 38 -16.05 0.68 -8.13
CA ALA A 38 -17.30 1.20 -8.69
C ALA A 38 -17.10 2.56 -9.37
N LYS A 39 -16.24 3.42 -8.81
CA LYS A 39 -16.04 4.79 -9.30
C LYS A 39 -15.35 4.82 -10.67
N TYR A 40 -14.31 4.02 -10.86
CA TYR A 40 -13.45 4.10 -12.04
C TYR A 40 -13.40 2.81 -12.87
N ASP A 41 -14.10 1.77 -12.42
CA ASP A 41 -14.08 0.44 -13.05
C ASP A 41 -12.63 -0.11 -13.17
N ASP A 42 -11.79 0.22 -12.19
CA ASP A 42 -10.41 -0.23 -12.14
C ASP A 42 -10.28 -1.53 -11.35
N GLN A 43 -9.38 -2.39 -11.78
CA GLN A 43 -9.02 -3.58 -11.03
C GLN A 43 -8.07 -3.21 -9.88
N THR A 44 -8.44 -3.64 -8.68
CA THR A 44 -7.56 -3.58 -7.50
C THR A 44 -7.32 -4.98 -6.97
N ARG A 45 -6.23 -5.17 -6.22
CA ARG A 45 -5.97 -6.43 -5.54
C ARG A 45 -5.18 -6.27 -4.27
N THR A 46 -5.33 -7.24 -3.38
CA THR A 46 -4.35 -7.48 -2.32
C THR A 46 -3.19 -8.30 -2.87
N PHE A 47 -2.03 -8.19 -2.24
CA PHE A 47 -0.84 -8.94 -2.64
C PHE A 47 0.11 -9.14 -1.47
N CYS A 48 0.80 -10.29 -1.45
CA CYS A 48 1.86 -10.60 -0.49
C CYS A 48 1.41 -10.36 0.96
N THR A 49 0.44 -11.13 1.41
CA THR A 49 -0.07 -11.10 2.78
C THR A 49 0.92 -11.75 3.74
N ASN A 50 1.32 -11.04 4.78
CA ASN A 50 2.29 -11.48 5.76
C ASN A 50 1.66 -11.48 7.16
N ARG A 51 1.15 -12.63 7.59
CA ARG A 51 0.59 -12.84 8.93
C ARG A 51 1.69 -12.76 9.99
N GLY A 52 1.50 -11.94 11.01
CA GLY A 52 2.50 -11.70 12.04
C GLY A 52 3.81 -11.12 11.46
N GLY A 53 3.71 -10.51 10.27
CA GLY A 53 4.86 -10.00 9.54
C GLY A 53 5.22 -8.56 9.90
N PHE A 54 6.31 -8.11 9.32
CA PHE A 54 6.86 -6.77 9.50
C PHE A 54 6.89 -6.04 8.17
N VAL A 55 6.71 -4.75 8.19
CA VAL A 55 6.98 -3.91 7.02
C VAL A 55 8.47 -3.67 6.94
N SER A 56 9.04 -3.85 5.75
CA SER A 56 10.46 -3.69 5.46
C SER A 56 10.68 -2.62 4.40
N LEU A 57 11.81 -1.93 4.50
CA LEU A 57 12.23 -0.93 3.51
C LEU A 57 12.89 -1.62 2.31
N GLU A 58 12.50 -1.17 1.12
CA GLU A 58 13.21 -1.47 -0.13
C GLU A 58 13.80 -0.18 -0.71
N ARG A 59 15.07 -0.24 -1.10
CA ARG A 59 15.77 0.90 -1.70
C ARG A 59 16.03 0.64 -3.17
N TYR A 60 15.60 1.58 -3.98
CA TYR A 60 15.92 1.67 -5.40
C TYR A 60 16.88 2.85 -5.63
N SER A 61 17.40 2.99 -6.86
CA SER A 61 18.36 4.06 -7.16
C SER A 61 17.80 5.47 -6.89
N ASN A 62 16.52 5.69 -7.16
CA ASN A 62 15.89 7.01 -7.16
C ASN A 62 14.78 7.17 -6.13
N PHE A 63 14.35 6.09 -5.45
CA PHE A 63 13.26 6.13 -4.50
C PHE A 63 13.34 5.01 -3.47
N VAL A 64 12.54 5.14 -2.42
CA VAL A 64 12.32 4.08 -1.43
C VAL A 64 10.90 3.57 -1.52
N CYS A 65 10.74 2.27 -1.32
CA CYS A 65 9.44 1.61 -1.16
C CYS A 65 9.40 0.80 0.11
N VAL A 66 8.24 0.19 0.37
CA VAL A 66 8.07 -0.74 1.46
C VAL A 66 7.50 -2.07 0.97
N ASN A 67 7.96 -3.15 1.57
CA ASN A 67 7.46 -4.50 1.34
C ASN A 67 7.03 -5.15 2.67
N GLY A 68 6.45 -6.33 2.61
CA GLY A 68 6.20 -7.16 3.78
C GLY A 68 7.25 -8.26 3.91
N HIS A 69 7.55 -8.60 5.14
CA HIS A 69 8.44 -9.71 5.46
C HIS A 69 7.89 -10.54 6.61
N ALA A 70 7.77 -11.84 6.42
CA ALA A 70 7.39 -12.79 7.46
C ALA A 70 8.62 -13.56 7.91
N TYR A 71 9.05 -13.34 9.15
CA TYR A 71 10.13 -14.12 9.75
C TYR A 71 9.61 -15.45 10.27
N ARG A 72 10.47 -16.49 10.24
CA ARG A 72 10.15 -17.80 10.81
C ARG A 72 10.00 -17.72 12.33
N ASP A 73 10.94 -17.08 12.98
CA ASP A 73 11.15 -17.13 14.42
C ASP A 73 10.69 -15.85 15.16
N LYS A 74 10.19 -14.87 14.43
CA LYS A 74 9.74 -13.59 14.98
C LYS A 74 8.39 -13.22 14.38
N LYS A 75 7.42 -12.91 15.24
CA LYS A 75 6.09 -12.47 14.85
C LYS A 75 5.78 -11.10 15.44
N SER A 76 5.06 -10.28 14.68
CA SER A 76 4.41 -9.08 15.16
C SER A 76 2.95 -9.37 15.54
N GLN A 77 2.28 -8.40 16.11
CA GLN A 77 0.83 -8.45 16.35
C GLN A 77 0.01 -7.99 15.13
N ASN A 78 0.69 -7.68 14.02
CA ASN A 78 0.04 -7.19 12.82
C ASN A 78 0.12 -8.22 11.70
N THR A 79 -0.89 -8.20 10.84
CA THR A 79 -0.82 -8.74 9.48
C THR A 79 -0.64 -7.57 8.52
N ASN A 80 0.23 -7.71 7.54
CA ASN A 80 0.39 -6.68 6.53
C ASN A 80 0.26 -7.25 5.11
N PHE A 81 -0.25 -6.44 4.20
CA PHE A 81 -0.43 -6.78 2.78
C PHE A 81 -0.29 -5.53 1.91
N ALA A 82 0.12 -5.70 0.65
CA ALA A 82 0.02 -4.64 -0.33
C ALA A 82 -1.42 -4.54 -0.84
N PHE A 83 -1.92 -3.32 -1.00
CA PHE A 83 -3.17 -3.03 -1.71
C PHE A 83 -2.85 -2.21 -2.95
N LEU A 84 -3.10 -2.79 -4.11
CA LEU A 84 -2.63 -2.31 -5.41
C LEU A 84 -3.81 -1.95 -6.31
N SER A 85 -3.70 -0.83 -7.02
CA SER A 85 -4.59 -0.44 -8.10
C SER A 85 -3.86 -0.60 -9.43
N LYS A 86 -4.48 -1.33 -10.36
CA LYS A 86 -3.95 -1.51 -11.71
C LYS A 86 -4.19 -0.24 -12.51
N VAL A 87 -3.11 0.31 -13.07
CA VAL A 87 -3.15 1.50 -13.90
C VAL A 87 -2.87 1.11 -15.35
N VAL A 88 -3.80 1.47 -16.24
CA VAL A 88 -3.61 1.35 -17.67
C VAL A 88 -3.48 2.76 -18.22
N LEU A 89 -2.30 3.10 -18.71
CA LEU A 89 -2.03 4.41 -19.28
C LEU A 89 -2.51 4.49 -20.73
N THR A 90 -2.94 5.68 -21.14
CA THR A 90 -3.38 5.95 -22.52
C THR A 90 -2.21 5.96 -23.48
N GLN A 91 -2.45 5.53 -24.72
CA GLN A 91 -1.47 5.71 -25.79
C GLN A 91 -1.27 7.22 -26.07
N PRO A 92 -0.06 7.67 -26.39
CA PRO A 92 1.11 6.90 -26.78
C PRO A 92 2.12 6.63 -25.65
N VAL A 93 1.69 6.58 -24.38
CA VAL A 93 2.60 6.29 -23.28
C VAL A 93 3.21 4.89 -23.47
N THR A 94 4.53 4.86 -23.58
CA THR A 94 5.29 3.63 -23.86
C THR A 94 6.10 3.15 -22.65
N ASP A 95 6.21 3.96 -21.60
CA ASP A 95 6.98 3.65 -20.40
C ASP A 95 6.13 3.75 -19.14
N ASN A 96 5.42 2.65 -18.84
CA ASN A 96 4.63 2.53 -17.62
C ASN A 96 5.50 2.48 -16.36
N GLN A 97 6.75 1.99 -16.49
CA GLN A 97 7.68 1.92 -15.38
C GLN A 97 8.09 3.32 -14.94
N ALA A 98 8.43 4.21 -15.87
CA ALA A 98 8.77 5.60 -15.55
C ALA A 98 7.62 6.32 -14.82
N TYR A 99 6.36 6.01 -15.17
CA TYR A 99 5.20 6.53 -14.44
C TYR A 99 5.21 6.07 -12.97
N GLY A 100 5.41 4.78 -12.72
CA GLY A 100 5.50 4.23 -11.36
C GLY A 100 6.68 4.82 -10.57
N GLU A 101 7.84 4.91 -11.20
CA GLU A 101 9.05 5.51 -10.62
C GLU A 101 8.85 6.99 -10.26
N SER A 102 8.10 7.75 -11.08
CA SER A 102 7.79 9.15 -10.80
C SER A 102 6.96 9.31 -9.51
N ILE A 103 5.98 8.42 -9.30
CA ILE A 103 5.18 8.39 -8.08
C ILE A 103 6.05 7.99 -6.87
N GLY A 104 6.90 6.97 -7.01
CA GLY A 104 7.84 6.55 -5.98
C GLY A 104 8.83 7.63 -5.59
N SER A 105 9.37 8.35 -6.57
CA SER A 105 10.28 9.47 -6.36
C SER A 105 9.60 10.64 -5.67
N LEU A 106 8.35 10.96 -6.07
CA LEU A 106 7.56 12.01 -5.41
C LEU A 106 7.26 11.66 -3.95
N ALA A 107 6.86 10.41 -3.67
CA ALA A 107 6.62 9.96 -2.30
C ALA A 107 7.90 10.01 -1.46
N THR A 108 9.04 9.63 -2.04
CA THR A 108 10.35 9.68 -1.39
C THR A 108 10.75 11.13 -1.07
N LEU A 109 10.53 12.04 -2.01
CA LEU A 109 10.79 13.47 -1.83
C LEU A 109 9.94 14.05 -0.68
N ILE A 110 8.64 13.78 -0.68
CA ILE A 110 7.70 14.26 0.36
C ILE A 110 8.05 13.64 1.72
N GLY A 111 8.48 12.39 1.74
CA GLY A 111 8.91 11.67 2.94
C GLY A 111 10.32 12.04 3.44
N GLY A 112 11.04 12.95 2.74
CA GLY A 112 12.43 13.30 3.09
C GLY A 112 13.37 12.09 3.04
N GLY A 113 13.20 11.20 2.09
CA GLY A 113 13.98 9.97 1.93
C GLY A 113 13.47 8.77 2.74
N LYS A 114 12.33 8.90 3.43
CA LYS A 114 11.70 7.86 4.24
C LYS A 114 10.28 7.56 3.77
N PRO A 115 9.75 6.36 4.03
CA PRO A 115 8.34 6.06 3.80
C PRO A 115 7.40 6.96 4.61
N ILE A 116 6.26 7.29 4.01
CA ILE A 116 5.21 8.07 4.67
C ILE A 116 4.25 7.12 5.36
N LEU A 117 4.00 7.34 6.64
CA LEU A 117 3.02 6.64 7.44
C LEU A 117 1.77 7.51 7.61
N GLN A 118 0.61 6.94 7.32
CA GLN A 118 -0.68 7.61 7.52
C GLN A 118 -1.73 6.64 8.04
N ARG A 119 -2.51 7.08 9.03
CA ARG A 119 -3.69 6.35 9.49
C ARG A 119 -4.78 6.43 8.44
N PHE A 120 -5.46 5.31 8.19
CA PHE A 120 -6.56 5.27 7.23
C PHE A 120 -7.70 6.22 7.59
N GLY A 121 -8.05 6.34 8.87
CA GLY A 121 -9.05 7.31 9.32
C GLY A 121 -8.67 8.78 9.07
N ASP A 122 -7.38 9.11 9.06
CA ASP A 122 -6.90 10.44 8.67
C ASP A 122 -6.96 10.63 7.16
N LEU A 123 -6.56 9.61 6.38
CA LEU A 123 -6.67 9.62 4.92
C LEU A 123 -8.11 9.85 4.45
N LYS A 124 -9.08 9.11 5.02
CA LYS A 124 -10.52 9.29 4.71
C LYS A 124 -11.03 10.71 5.00
N ARG A 125 -10.42 11.42 5.94
CA ARG A 125 -10.76 12.80 6.29
C ARG A 125 -9.97 13.85 5.52
N GLY A 126 -9.15 13.43 4.56
CA GLY A 126 -8.31 14.34 3.77
C GLY A 126 -7.28 15.10 4.60
N ARG A 127 -6.70 14.47 5.61
CA ARG A 127 -5.73 15.14 6.49
C ARG A 127 -4.50 14.28 6.76
N ARG A 128 -3.35 14.93 6.88
CA ARG A 128 -2.12 14.26 7.26
C ARG A 128 -2.20 13.63 8.66
N SER A 129 -1.51 12.51 8.88
CA SER A 129 -1.28 11.98 10.22
C SER A 129 -0.19 12.73 10.97
N THR A 130 -0.23 12.63 12.29
CA THR A 130 0.81 13.13 13.20
C THR A 130 1.19 12.03 14.18
N TRP A 131 2.38 12.08 14.75
CA TRP A 131 2.82 11.11 15.77
C TRP A 131 1.85 11.02 16.95
N HIS A 132 1.29 12.15 17.37
CA HIS A 132 0.27 12.17 18.43
C HIS A 132 -0.95 11.30 18.10
N ARG A 133 -1.41 11.28 16.83
CA ARG A 133 -2.53 10.44 16.39
C ARG A 133 -2.09 8.99 16.14
N ILE A 134 -0.90 8.78 15.61
CA ILE A 134 -0.33 7.42 15.44
C ILE A 134 -0.20 6.73 16.79
N ASN A 135 0.38 7.40 17.79
CA ASN A 135 0.59 6.83 19.13
C ASN A 135 -0.71 6.55 19.89
N LYS A 136 -1.82 7.11 19.45
CA LYS A 136 -3.17 6.79 19.96
C LYS A 136 -3.90 5.74 19.12
N SER A 137 -3.28 5.22 18.07
CA SER A 137 -3.83 4.16 17.24
C SER A 137 -3.79 2.83 17.97
N TYR A 138 -4.76 1.97 17.68
CA TYR A 138 -4.76 0.60 18.17
C TYR A 138 -3.61 -0.22 17.56
N ILE A 139 -3.31 0.04 16.29
CA ILE A 139 -2.21 -0.61 15.58
C ILE A 139 -0.88 0.09 15.90
N VAL A 140 0.07 -0.68 16.41
CA VAL A 140 1.46 -0.21 16.57
C VAL A 140 2.23 -0.55 15.29
N PRO A 141 2.72 0.45 14.56
CA PRO A 141 3.47 0.22 13.33
C PRO A 141 4.71 -0.65 13.54
N THR A 142 4.90 -1.65 12.68
CA THR A 142 6.07 -2.54 12.77
C THR A 142 7.35 -1.90 12.23
N MET A 143 7.23 -0.89 11.37
CA MET A 143 8.35 -0.11 10.86
C MET A 143 8.37 1.27 11.53
N THR A 144 9.48 1.61 12.20
CA THR A 144 9.63 2.86 12.96
C THR A 144 10.39 3.95 12.19
N ASP A 145 11.24 3.58 11.22
CA ASP A 145 11.97 4.55 10.39
C ASP A 145 11.09 5.11 9.26
N VAL A 146 10.10 5.89 9.66
CA VAL A 146 9.07 6.49 8.80
C VAL A 146 8.80 7.94 9.19
N VAL A 147 8.11 8.68 8.34
CA VAL A 147 7.58 10.02 8.67
C VAL A 147 6.06 10.00 8.64
N CYS A 148 5.42 10.67 9.58
CA CYS A 148 3.99 10.89 9.54
C CYS A 148 3.66 11.93 8.47
N GLY A 149 2.72 11.61 7.58
CA GLY A 149 2.42 12.48 6.46
C GLY A 149 1.04 12.30 5.87
N ASP A 150 0.91 12.73 4.65
CA ASP A 150 -0.28 12.60 3.81
C ASP A 150 0.12 11.96 2.47
N ILE A 151 -0.28 10.72 2.25
CA ILE A 151 0.00 10.00 1.01
C ILE A 151 -0.77 10.56 -0.19
N ALA A 152 -1.84 11.33 0.06
CA ALA A 152 -2.59 12.01 -1.00
C ALA A 152 -1.74 13.05 -1.74
N MET A 153 -0.64 13.52 -1.12
CA MET A 153 0.32 14.41 -1.78
C MET A 153 1.18 13.71 -2.84
N ALA A 154 1.27 12.38 -2.79
CA ALA A 154 2.11 11.58 -3.70
C ALA A 154 1.30 10.73 -4.68
N LEU A 155 0.17 10.19 -4.24
CA LEU A 155 -0.65 9.32 -5.07
C LEU A 155 -1.59 10.12 -5.98
N PRO A 156 -1.67 9.80 -7.28
CA PRO A 156 -2.71 10.31 -8.15
C PRO A 156 -4.11 10.05 -7.60
N GLU A 157 -5.03 11.00 -7.79
CA GLU A 157 -6.39 10.95 -7.23
C GLU A 157 -7.11 9.65 -7.56
N ARG A 158 -7.00 9.16 -8.80
CA ARG A 158 -7.65 7.93 -9.24
C ARG A 158 -7.20 6.72 -8.42
N ILE A 159 -5.90 6.57 -8.18
CA ILE A 159 -5.33 5.49 -7.38
C ILE A 159 -5.77 5.63 -5.92
N LEU A 160 -5.70 6.84 -5.38
CA LEU A 160 -6.11 7.14 -4.02
C LEU A 160 -7.59 6.84 -3.78
N ALA A 161 -8.46 7.25 -4.71
CA ALA A 161 -9.89 6.98 -4.63
C ALA A 161 -10.20 5.47 -4.66
N ASN A 162 -9.52 4.70 -5.52
CA ASN A 162 -9.65 3.25 -5.56
C ASN A 162 -9.26 2.60 -4.24
N ILE A 163 -8.16 3.05 -3.63
CA ILE A 163 -7.71 2.56 -2.31
C ILE A 163 -8.75 2.88 -1.23
N ILE A 164 -9.20 4.13 -1.14
CA ILE A 164 -10.18 4.56 -0.13
C ILE A 164 -11.49 3.81 -0.29
N GLU A 165 -12.01 3.71 -1.53
CA GLU A 165 -13.26 3.02 -1.81
C GLU A 165 -13.21 1.58 -1.30
N ARG A 166 -12.18 0.83 -1.67
CA ARG A 166 -12.15 -0.60 -1.41
C ARG A 166 -11.76 -0.96 0.01
N LEU A 167 -10.84 -0.24 0.60
CA LEU A 167 -10.54 -0.43 2.02
C LEU A 167 -11.73 -0.04 2.92
N THR A 168 -12.60 0.88 2.49
CA THR A 168 -13.80 1.24 3.24
C THR A 168 -14.91 0.18 3.12
N THR A 169 -15.08 -0.43 1.94
CA THR A 169 -16.23 -1.31 1.66
C THR A 169 -16.02 -2.76 2.11
N HIS A 170 -14.80 -3.27 2.05
CA HIS A 170 -14.52 -4.68 2.28
C HIS A 170 -13.99 -5.01 3.68
N TYR A 171 -13.47 -4.02 4.38
CA TYR A 171 -12.90 -4.21 5.71
C TYR A 171 -13.67 -3.37 6.73
N LYS A 172 -14.79 -3.87 7.23
CA LYS A 172 -15.65 -3.15 8.19
C LYS A 172 -15.02 -2.79 9.55
N PRO A 173 -13.89 -3.32 10.01
CA PRO A 173 -13.16 -2.73 11.13
C PRO A 173 -11.99 -1.84 10.74
N VAL A 174 -12.00 -1.25 9.56
CA VAL A 174 -10.88 -0.50 8.95
C VAL A 174 -10.57 0.84 9.65
N GLU A 175 -11.20 1.15 10.77
CA GLU A 175 -10.80 2.31 11.58
C GLU A 175 -9.35 2.22 12.09
N TYR A 176 -8.73 1.04 11.99
CA TYR A 176 -7.42 0.70 12.53
C TYR A 176 -6.33 0.41 11.47
N LEU A 177 -6.58 0.74 10.20
CA LEU A 177 -5.58 0.58 9.16
C LEU A 177 -4.53 1.69 9.20
N ASP A 178 -3.26 1.30 9.30
CA ASP A 178 -2.13 2.17 9.05
C ASP A 178 -1.66 1.98 7.60
N LEU A 179 -1.83 3.01 6.78
CA LEU A 179 -1.40 3.00 5.38
C LEU A 179 0.02 3.52 5.26
N ARG A 180 0.82 2.78 4.52
CA ARG A 180 2.16 3.20 4.12
C ARG A 180 2.27 3.14 2.61
N PRO A 181 2.81 4.15 1.94
CA PRO A 181 3.04 4.05 0.51
C PRO A 181 3.98 2.87 0.24
N ALA A 182 3.48 1.87 -0.44
CA ALA A 182 4.26 0.81 -1.02
C ALA A 182 4.14 0.94 -2.54
N PHE A 183 5.26 1.15 -3.21
CA PHE A 183 5.28 1.16 -4.66
C PHE A 183 5.76 -0.20 -5.13
N TYR A 184 4.86 -0.97 -5.71
CA TYR A 184 5.19 -2.13 -6.49
C TYR A 184 5.00 -1.79 -7.96
N ALA A 185 6.08 -1.45 -8.63
CA ALA A 185 6.15 -1.65 -10.06
C ALA A 185 6.48 -3.13 -10.29
N ARG A 186 5.46 -4.00 -10.36
CA ARG A 186 5.67 -5.34 -10.85
C ARG A 186 5.41 -5.34 -12.35
N LEU A 187 6.45 -5.57 -13.12
CA LEU A 187 6.29 -6.10 -14.46
C LEU A 187 5.65 -7.48 -14.28
N ALA A 188 4.37 -7.60 -14.61
CA ALA A 188 3.74 -8.91 -14.66
C ALA A 188 4.35 -9.67 -15.83
N ASP A 189 4.99 -10.80 -15.57
CA ASP A 189 5.45 -11.78 -16.55
C ASP A 189 4.30 -12.30 -17.41
#